data_b4047c5132ab57a6672246651d2f4663
#
_entry.id   b4047c5132ab57a6672246651d2f4663
#
_cell.length_a   1.000
_cell.length_b   1.000
_cell.length_c   1.000
_cell.angle_alpha   90.00
_cell.angle_beta   90.00
_cell.angle_gamma   90.00
#
_symmetry.space_group_name_H-M   'P 1'
#
loop_
_entity.id
_entity.type
_entity.pdbx_description
1 polymer ?
#
loop_
_entity_poly.entity_id
_entity_poly.type
_entity_poly.pdbx_seq_one_letter_code
_entity_poly.pdbx_strand_id
1 'polypeptide(L)'
;NRAIKDDECPGHEEWDINPVSKVTKPAKGEPDKTALSKDDIRTLWTTLESYVGMEDALKDALRVLLLTGQRVQEVIGMEWSELDLEDGVWSIPPNRLKTGKKRAVNHIVPLTPMVADIIKRQPVLVDDKGNISNQVFPGRHDIHTPYKWRSLGKAVGRMIERESLPHFSPRTLRGTVKTHMARIKVLKEVRNRIQNHALTDVADVHYDAHDYFDEKQSGLMKWERELQRIVGEQTEDNVVMLRA
;
A
#
# COMPACT_ATOMS: atom_id res chain seq x y z
N ASN A 1 15.41 26.58 12.46
CA ASN A 1 14.69 27.78 12.95
C ASN A 1 14.36 27.71 14.46
N ARG A 2 14.53 26.57 15.12
CA ARG A 2 14.26 26.43 16.57
C ARG A 2 15.36 27.12 17.39
N ALA A 3 16.61 27.01 16.96
CA ALA A 3 17.75 27.60 17.65
C ALA A 3 17.73 29.15 17.72
N ILE A 4 17.01 29.83 16.82
CA ILE A 4 16.89 31.30 16.80
C ILE A 4 15.76 31.80 17.71
N LYS A 5 14.84 30.91 18.14
CA LYS A 5 13.68 31.25 18.95
C LYS A 5 13.78 30.80 20.41
N ASP A 6 14.84 30.10 20.77
CA ASP A 6 15.00 29.46 22.06
C ASP A 6 16.15 30.17 22.82
N ASP A 7 15.81 31.15 23.65
CA ASP A 7 16.76 31.96 24.42
C ASP A 7 17.62 31.12 25.39
N GLU A 8 17.24 29.85 25.61
CA GLU A 8 17.99 28.90 26.44
C GLU A 8 19.03 28.07 25.64
N CYS A 9 19.16 28.31 24.34
CA CYS A 9 20.08 27.55 23.50
C CYS A 9 21.52 28.11 23.62
N PRO A 10 22.52 27.33 24.10
CA PRO A 10 23.90 27.81 24.17
C PRO A 10 24.42 28.24 22.80
N GLY A 11 25.00 29.45 22.71
CA GLY A 11 25.49 30.01 21.45
C GLY A 11 24.45 30.81 20.63
N HIS A 12 23.26 31.03 21.19
CA HIS A 12 22.19 31.82 20.55
C HIS A 12 22.66 33.24 20.18
N GLU A 13 23.45 33.84 21.02
CA GLU A 13 23.95 35.25 20.85
C GLU A 13 24.94 35.42 19.68
N GLU A 14 25.54 34.31 19.20
CA GLU A 14 26.53 34.33 18.12
C GLU A 14 25.90 34.12 16.73
N TRP A 15 24.58 33.83 16.64
CA TRP A 15 23.93 33.46 15.38
C TRP A 15 22.94 34.54 14.87
N ASP A 16 23.48 35.62 14.36
CA ASP A 16 22.66 36.62 13.64
C ASP A 16 21.92 36.05 12.41
N ILE A 17 22.43 34.97 11.86
CA ILE A 17 21.85 34.29 10.71
C ILE A 17 21.83 32.79 10.92
N ASN A 18 20.69 32.16 10.72
CA ASN A 18 20.58 30.68 10.74
C ASN A 18 21.59 30.09 9.75
N PRO A 19 22.63 29.37 10.21
CA PRO A 19 23.66 28.81 9.33
C PRO A 19 23.12 27.83 8.29
N VAL A 20 21.94 27.24 8.55
CA VAL A 20 21.28 26.31 7.63
C VAL A 20 20.52 27.06 6.51
N SER A 21 20.31 28.39 6.63
CA SER A 21 19.60 29.14 5.59
C SER A 21 20.38 29.21 4.26
N LYS A 22 21.71 29.07 4.30
CA LYS A 22 22.60 29.07 3.13
C LYS A 22 22.83 27.66 2.55
N VAL A 23 22.34 26.60 3.22
CA VAL A 23 22.47 25.24 2.70
C VAL A 23 21.44 25.06 1.59
N THR A 24 21.93 24.98 0.36
CA THR A 24 21.10 24.62 -0.80
C THR A 24 20.50 23.26 -0.53
N LYS A 25 19.17 23.17 -0.47
CA LYS A 25 18.51 21.87 -0.37
C LYS A 25 18.99 21.02 -1.55
N PRO A 26 19.46 19.78 -1.33
CA PRO A 26 19.79 18.90 -2.43
C PRO A 26 18.61 18.88 -3.39
N ALA A 27 18.89 18.95 -4.69
CA ALA A 27 17.86 18.84 -5.71
C ALA A 27 16.99 17.63 -5.36
N LYS A 28 15.67 17.83 -5.32
CA LYS A 28 14.76 16.70 -5.17
C LYS A 28 15.08 15.77 -6.33
N GLY A 29 15.64 14.61 -6.02
CA GLY A 29 15.76 13.55 -7.01
C GLY A 29 14.40 13.38 -7.69
N GLU A 30 14.39 13.12 -9.00
CA GLU A 30 13.14 12.84 -9.70
C GLU A 30 12.36 11.78 -8.90
N PRO A 31 11.08 12.00 -8.63
CA PRO A 31 10.31 10.99 -7.94
C PRO A 31 10.38 9.72 -8.77
N ASP A 32 10.72 8.61 -8.12
CA ASP A 32 10.62 7.26 -8.70
C ASP A 32 9.18 7.06 -9.18
N LYS A 33 8.94 7.39 -10.46
CA LYS A 33 7.61 7.44 -11.07
C LYS A 33 7.24 6.14 -11.77
N THR A 34 8.07 5.13 -11.66
CA THR A 34 7.94 3.93 -12.44
C THR A 34 6.88 3.01 -11.84
N ALA A 35 5.64 3.19 -12.30
CA ALA A 35 4.63 2.14 -12.13
C ALA A 35 5.10 0.89 -12.87
N LEU A 36 4.94 -0.28 -12.27
CA LEU A 36 5.20 -1.55 -12.92
C LEU A 36 4.38 -1.69 -14.20
N SER A 37 4.99 -2.24 -15.24
CA SER A 37 4.28 -2.63 -16.46
C SER A 37 3.34 -3.82 -16.20
N LYS A 38 2.51 -4.19 -17.18
CA LYS A 38 1.67 -5.41 -17.06
C LYS A 38 2.53 -6.66 -16.95
N ASP A 39 3.62 -6.73 -17.70
CA ASP A 39 4.55 -7.85 -17.67
C ASP A 39 5.29 -7.94 -16.35
N ASP A 40 5.73 -6.81 -15.79
CA ASP A 40 6.32 -6.76 -14.45
C ASP A 40 5.34 -7.23 -13.37
N ILE A 41 4.07 -6.83 -13.46
CA ILE A 41 3.02 -7.28 -12.55
C ILE A 41 2.81 -8.79 -12.65
N ARG A 42 2.75 -9.33 -13.86
CA ARG A 42 2.61 -10.77 -14.12
C ARG A 42 3.79 -11.52 -13.52
N THR A 43 5.01 -11.10 -13.83
CA THR A 43 6.24 -11.70 -13.33
C THR A 43 6.29 -11.65 -11.80
N LEU A 44 5.98 -10.50 -11.18
CA LEU A 44 5.90 -10.38 -9.74
C LEU A 44 4.88 -11.36 -9.14
N TRP A 45 3.67 -11.42 -9.72
CA TRP A 45 2.61 -12.29 -9.19
C TRP A 45 3.01 -13.76 -9.22
N THR A 46 3.53 -14.23 -10.35
CA THR A 46 4.01 -15.61 -10.52
C THR A 46 5.19 -15.93 -9.59
N THR A 47 6.13 -14.96 -9.45
CA THR A 47 7.22 -15.12 -8.48
C THR A 47 6.71 -15.25 -7.06
N LEU A 48 5.72 -14.45 -6.65
CA LEU A 48 5.13 -14.58 -5.30
C LEU A 48 4.48 -15.95 -5.05
N GLU A 49 4.08 -16.69 -6.08
CA GLU A 49 3.54 -18.05 -5.94
C GLU A 49 4.65 -19.06 -5.61
N SER A 50 5.77 -18.99 -6.29
CA SER A 50 6.85 -19.98 -6.25
C SER A 50 8.01 -19.63 -5.32
N TYR A 51 8.18 -18.37 -4.94
CA TYR A 51 9.35 -17.91 -4.17
C TYR A 51 9.37 -18.43 -2.74
N VAL A 52 10.38 -19.21 -2.39
CA VAL A 52 10.53 -19.85 -1.06
C VAL A 52 11.23 -18.93 -0.03
N GLY A 53 11.88 -17.85 -0.48
CA GLY A 53 12.68 -16.96 0.37
C GLY A 53 11.90 -15.92 1.19
N MET A 54 10.56 -15.98 1.18
CA MET A 54 9.67 -15.06 1.88
C MET A 54 8.50 -15.81 2.51
N GLU A 55 8.11 -15.42 3.72
CA GLU A 55 6.94 -15.96 4.42
C GLU A 55 5.66 -15.71 3.61
N ASP A 56 4.73 -16.66 3.60
CA ASP A 56 3.50 -16.56 2.81
C ASP A 56 2.64 -15.37 3.22
N ALA A 57 2.59 -15.05 4.50
CA ALA A 57 1.91 -13.85 5.00
C ALA A 57 2.46 -12.55 4.36
N LEU A 58 3.78 -12.47 4.12
CA LEU A 58 4.37 -11.30 3.46
C LEU A 58 4.10 -11.26 1.95
N LYS A 59 4.09 -12.43 1.30
CA LYS A 59 3.67 -12.53 -0.11
C LYS A 59 2.22 -12.06 -0.25
N ASP A 60 1.37 -12.46 0.67
CA ASP A 60 -0.03 -12.06 0.72
C ASP A 60 -0.21 -10.58 1.02
N ALA A 61 0.59 -10.02 1.93
CA ALA A 61 0.61 -8.57 2.14
C ALA A 61 0.99 -7.80 0.86
N LEU A 62 1.93 -8.30 0.05
CA LEU A 62 2.28 -7.71 -1.26
C LEU A 62 1.12 -7.82 -2.26
N ARG A 63 0.39 -8.95 -2.27
CA ARG A 63 -0.82 -9.11 -3.10
C ARG A 63 -1.92 -8.13 -2.68
N VAL A 64 -2.17 -7.99 -1.37
CA VAL A 64 -3.14 -7.02 -0.85
C VAL A 64 -2.74 -5.59 -1.19
N LEU A 65 -1.44 -5.24 -1.11
CA LEU A 65 -0.93 -3.94 -1.56
C LEU A 65 -1.24 -3.68 -3.04
N LEU A 66 -1.02 -4.68 -3.90
CA LEU A 66 -1.28 -4.57 -5.32
C LEU A 66 -2.78 -4.54 -5.65
N LEU A 67 -3.62 -5.24 -4.90
CA LEU A 67 -5.06 -5.25 -5.10
C LEU A 67 -5.73 -3.97 -4.62
N THR A 68 -5.34 -3.44 -3.46
CA THR A 68 -6.04 -2.33 -2.80
C THR A 68 -5.39 -0.96 -3.06
N GLY A 69 -4.09 -0.93 -3.39
CA GLY A 69 -3.32 0.31 -3.52
C GLY A 69 -3.17 1.08 -2.20
N GLN A 70 -3.34 0.44 -1.04
CA GLN A 70 -3.18 1.09 0.26
C GLN A 70 -1.69 1.32 0.61
N ARG A 71 -1.40 2.07 1.68
CA ARG A 71 -0.01 2.27 2.11
C ARG A 71 0.53 1.01 2.76
N VAL A 72 1.84 0.78 2.60
CA VAL A 72 2.52 -0.40 3.16
C VAL A 72 2.23 -0.56 4.66
N GLN A 73 2.30 0.52 5.43
CA GLN A 73 2.06 0.48 6.87
C GLN A 73 0.58 0.22 7.21
N GLU A 74 -0.34 0.62 6.35
CA GLU A 74 -1.77 0.33 6.53
C GLU A 74 -2.04 -1.16 6.32
N VAL A 75 -1.46 -1.77 5.27
CA VAL A 75 -1.65 -3.19 4.97
C VAL A 75 -0.96 -4.08 6.01
N ILE A 76 0.34 -3.91 6.25
CA ILE A 76 1.07 -4.79 7.18
C ILE A 76 0.64 -4.63 8.64
N GLY A 77 0.01 -3.53 8.99
CA GLY A 77 -0.56 -3.31 10.31
C GLY A 77 -2.07 -3.57 10.35
N MET A 78 -2.65 -4.27 9.38
CA MET A 78 -4.06 -4.64 9.37
C MET A 78 -4.42 -5.48 10.58
N GLU A 79 -5.53 -5.12 11.23
CA GLU A 79 -6.05 -5.80 12.41
C GLU A 79 -7.38 -6.49 12.11
N TRP A 80 -7.60 -7.64 12.72
CA TRP A 80 -8.86 -8.38 12.57
C TRP A 80 -10.06 -7.54 13.02
N SER A 81 -9.90 -6.71 14.05
CA SER A 81 -10.94 -5.81 14.55
C SER A 81 -11.33 -4.68 13.59
N GLU A 82 -10.56 -4.48 12.51
CA GLU A 82 -10.84 -3.48 11.47
C GLU A 82 -11.64 -4.04 10.29
N LEU A 83 -11.87 -5.36 10.28
CA LEU A 83 -12.42 -6.10 9.14
C LEU A 83 -13.86 -6.53 9.41
N ASP A 84 -14.74 -6.18 8.51
CA ASP A 84 -16.02 -6.82 8.32
C ASP A 84 -15.96 -7.64 7.03
N LEU A 85 -15.78 -8.95 7.18
CA LEU A 85 -15.64 -9.86 6.04
C LEU A 85 -16.99 -10.33 5.47
N GLU A 86 -18.11 -10.08 6.18
CA GLU A 86 -19.47 -10.30 5.68
C GLU A 86 -19.85 -9.19 4.71
N ASP A 87 -19.69 -7.95 5.16
CA ASP A 87 -20.00 -6.77 4.34
C ASP A 87 -18.87 -6.38 3.37
N GLY A 88 -17.71 -7.06 3.46
CA GLY A 88 -16.57 -6.78 2.59
C GLY A 88 -15.93 -5.41 2.84
N VAL A 89 -15.75 -5.05 4.10
CA VAL A 89 -15.27 -3.73 4.53
C VAL A 89 -14.00 -3.83 5.36
N TRP A 90 -13.02 -2.98 5.04
CA TRP A 90 -11.88 -2.71 5.90
C TRP A 90 -11.93 -1.26 6.39
N SER A 91 -12.08 -1.07 7.69
CA SER A 91 -12.24 0.23 8.37
C SER A 91 -10.96 0.63 9.09
N ILE A 92 -10.08 1.40 8.44
CA ILE A 92 -8.80 1.82 9.01
C ILE A 92 -9.00 3.03 9.92
N PRO A 93 -8.70 2.93 11.23
CA PRO A 93 -8.93 4.02 12.17
C PRO A 93 -7.93 5.18 12.00
N PRO A 94 -8.28 6.42 12.39
CA PRO A 94 -7.49 7.62 12.15
C PRO A 94 -6.07 7.56 12.74
N ASN A 95 -5.88 6.92 13.89
CA ASN A 95 -4.58 6.79 14.55
C ASN A 95 -3.56 5.99 13.73
N ARG A 96 -4.01 5.10 12.83
CA ARG A 96 -3.17 4.34 11.90
C ARG A 96 -2.89 5.05 10.59
N LEU A 97 -3.64 6.09 10.28
CA LEU A 97 -3.48 6.85 9.04
C LEU A 97 -2.37 7.91 9.17
N LYS A 98 -1.52 8.01 8.15
CA LYS A 98 -0.47 9.06 8.10
C LYS A 98 -1.04 10.48 8.28
N THR A 99 -2.27 10.72 7.83
CA THR A 99 -2.98 12.00 7.89
C THR A 99 -4.08 12.02 8.95
N GLY A 100 -4.23 10.98 9.74
CA GLY A 100 -5.34 10.77 10.67
C GLY A 100 -5.42 11.81 11.79
N LYS A 101 -4.28 12.39 12.20
CA LYS A 101 -4.26 13.52 13.16
C LYS A 101 -5.05 14.75 12.71
N LYS A 102 -5.33 14.87 11.42
CA LYS A 102 -6.08 15.98 10.81
C LYS A 102 -7.54 15.63 10.51
N ARG A 103 -7.89 14.36 10.51
CA ARG A 103 -9.24 13.86 10.20
C ARG A 103 -9.59 12.76 11.18
N ALA A 104 -10.62 12.99 12.03
CA ALA A 104 -11.09 12.01 13.02
C ALA A 104 -12.06 10.97 12.40
N VAL A 105 -11.85 10.58 11.13
CA VAL A 105 -12.76 9.68 10.40
C VAL A 105 -11.96 8.47 9.91
N ASN A 106 -12.56 7.30 10.03
CA ASN A 106 -12.01 6.06 9.50
C ASN A 106 -11.87 6.13 7.97
N HIS A 107 -10.84 5.50 7.44
CA HIS A 107 -10.72 5.28 6.01
C HIS A 107 -11.33 3.94 5.64
N ILE A 108 -12.47 3.97 4.97
CA ILE A 108 -13.18 2.78 4.52
C ILE A 108 -12.64 2.31 3.17
N VAL A 109 -12.19 1.06 3.13
CA VAL A 109 -11.68 0.38 1.93
C VAL A 109 -12.59 -0.82 1.64
N PRO A 110 -13.33 -0.83 0.52
CA PRO A 110 -14.06 -2.00 0.10
C PRO A 110 -13.12 -3.17 -0.19
N LEU A 111 -13.43 -4.35 0.33
CA LEU A 111 -12.69 -5.57 0.06
C LEU A 111 -13.30 -6.27 -1.15
N THR A 112 -12.49 -6.46 -2.18
CA THR A 112 -12.87 -7.27 -3.34
C THR A 112 -12.74 -8.77 -3.00
N PRO A 113 -13.39 -9.68 -3.76
CA PRO A 113 -13.33 -11.11 -3.48
C PRO A 113 -11.91 -11.67 -3.30
N MET A 114 -10.97 -11.33 -4.19
CA MET A 114 -9.58 -11.79 -4.04
C MET A 114 -8.92 -11.28 -2.77
N VAL A 115 -9.19 -10.04 -2.37
CA VAL A 115 -8.64 -9.49 -1.12
C VAL A 115 -9.24 -10.21 0.08
N ALA A 116 -10.56 -10.41 0.10
CA ALA A 116 -11.24 -11.14 1.16
C ALA A 116 -10.71 -12.58 1.31
N ASP A 117 -10.50 -13.28 0.19
CA ASP A 117 -9.97 -14.65 0.19
C ASP A 117 -8.52 -14.70 0.70
N ILE A 118 -7.69 -13.72 0.33
CA ILE A 118 -6.32 -13.60 0.85
C ILE A 118 -6.33 -13.37 2.37
N ILE A 119 -7.22 -12.53 2.86
CA ILE A 119 -7.33 -12.24 4.29
C ILE A 119 -7.86 -13.47 5.05
N LYS A 120 -8.93 -14.09 4.57
CA LYS A 120 -9.56 -15.27 5.20
C LYS A 120 -8.61 -16.46 5.40
N ARG A 121 -7.62 -16.60 4.52
CA ARG A 121 -6.62 -17.69 4.66
C ARG A 121 -5.48 -17.36 5.65
N GLN A 122 -5.40 -16.12 6.17
CA GLN A 122 -4.42 -15.82 7.20
C GLN A 122 -4.78 -16.51 8.51
N PRO A 123 -3.81 -17.14 9.20
CA PRO A 123 -4.08 -17.80 10.47
C PRO A 123 -4.35 -16.77 11.59
N VAL A 124 -5.33 -17.04 12.40
CA VAL A 124 -5.50 -16.35 13.69
C VAL A 124 -4.54 -17.02 14.68
N LEU A 125 -3.52 -16.27 15.13
CA LEU A 125 -2.49 -16.80 16.01
C LEU A 125 -2.84 -16.59 17.48
N VAL A 126 -2.39 -17.52 18.31
CA VAL A 126 -2.57 -17.51 19.76
C VAL A 126 -1.18 -17.63 20.42
N ASP A 127 -0.89 -16.82 21.43
CA ASP A 127 0.35 -16.93 22.19
C ASP A 127 0.34 -18.07 23.23
N ASP A 128 1.47 -18.33 23.84
CA ASP A 128 1.64 -19.38 24.87
C ASP A 128 0.76 -19.15 26.12
N LYS A 129 0.21 -17.97 26.28
CA LYS A 129 -0.70 -17.58 27.40
C LYS A 129 -2.18 -17.68 27.02
N GLY A 130 -2.47 -18.06 25.77
CA GLY A 130 -3.84 -18.16 25.26
C GLY A 130 -4.42 -16.83 24.75
N ASN A 131 -3.61 -15.77 24.58
CA ASN A 131 -4.11 -14.51 24.02
C ASN A 131 -4.12 -14.58 22.49
N ILE A 132 -5.23 -14.18 21.91
CA ILE A 132 -5.43 -14.14 20.46
C ILE A 132 -4.76 -12.89 19.86
N SER A 133 -4.00 -13.04 18.81
CA SER A 133 -3.44 -11.92 18.06
C SER A 133 -4.51 -11.19 17.25
N ASN A 134 -4.52 -9.86 17.34
CA ASN A 134 -5.38 -9.02 16.49
C ASN A 134 -4.73 -8.68 15.14
N GLN A 135 -3.48 -9.09 14.90
CA GLN A 135 -2.75 -8.78 13.67
C GLN A 135 -3.07 -9.77 12.55
N VAL A 136 -3.45 -9.28 11.37
CA VAL A 136 -3.61 -10.12 10.15
C VAL A 136 -2.24 -10.53 9.61
N PHE A 137 -1.25 -9.63 9.70
CA PHE A 137 0.14 -9.86 9.30
C PHE A 137 1.08 -9.69 10.50
N PRO A 138 1.12 -10.67 11.40
CA PRO A 138 1.85 -10.57 12.67
C PRO A 138 3.35 -10.54 12.48
N GLY A 139 4.04 -9.89 13.41
CA GLY A 139 5.49 -9.87 13.47
C GLY A 139 6.09 -11.22 13.81
N ARG A 140 7.28 -11.48 13.28
CA ARG A 140 7.96 -12.79 13.42
C ARG A 140 8.31 -13.16 14.88
N HIS A 141 8.60 -12.17 15.71
CA HIS A 141 9.06 -12.38 17.10
C HIS A 141 7.97 -12.10 18.13
N ASP A 142 6.93 -11.40 17.75
CA ASP A 142 5.81 -11.05 18.59
C ASP A 142 4.55 -10.97 17.73
N ILE A 143 3.64 -11.90 17.96
CA ILE A 143 2.40 -12.02 17.20
C ILE A 143 1.41 -10.88 17.47
N HIS A 144 1.58 -10.14 18.56
CA HIS A 144 0.73 -9.00 18.93
C HIS A 144 1.19 -7.67 18.30
N THR A 145 2.35 -7.67 17.64
CA THR A 145 2.83 -6.52 16.87
C THR A 145 2.81 -6.80 15.38
N PRO A 146 2.57 -5.78 14.53
CA PRO A 146 2.60 -5.97 13.09
C PRO A 146 4.02 -6.25 12.59
N TYR A 147 4.11 -6.86 11.44
CA TYR A 147 5.39 -7.04 10.75
C TYR A 147 6.06 -5.68 10.48
N LYS A 148 7.38 -5.60 10.59
CA LYS A 148 8.11 -4.33 10.37
C LYS A 148 8.18 -4.01 8.88
N TRP A 149 7.67 -2.87 8.45
CA TRP A 149 7.65 -2.44 7.04
C TRP A 149 9.06 -2.39 6.40
N ARG A 150 10.09 -2.07 7.19
CA ARG A 150 11.49 -2.10 6.72
C ARG A 150 11.96 -3.52 6.40
N SER A 151 11.48 -4.50 7.15
CA SER A 151 11.79 -5.92 6.90
C SER A 151 11.12 -6.41 5.62
N LEU A 152 9.89 -5.97 5.34
CA LEU A 152 9.23 -6.24 4.06
C LEU A 152 10.06 -5.67 2.90
N GLY A 153 10.55 -4.42 3.01
CA GLY A 153 11.41 -3.83 1.99
C GLY A 153 12.69 -4.62 1.75
N LYS A 154 13.34 -5.11 2.82
CA LYS A 154 14.53 -5.98 2.70
C LYS A 154 14.21 -7.34 2.06
N ALA A 155 13.05 -7.93 2.41
CA ALA A 155 12.61 -9.19 1.81
C ALA A 155 12.33 -9.03 0.30
N VAL A 156 11.69 -7.95 -0.10
CA VAL A 156 11.49 -7.60 -1.51
C VAL A 156 12.82 -7.38 -2.24
N GLY A 157 13.78 -6.65 -1.64
CA GLY A 157 15.11 -6.46 -2.23
C GLY A 157 15.81 -7.78 -2.51
N ARG A 158 15.83 -8.71 -1.55
CA ARG A 158 16.41 -10.05 -1.75
C ARG A 158 15.69 -10.86 -2.83
N MET A 159 14.36 -10.75 -2.91
CA MET A 159 13.58 -11.40 -3.96
C MET A 159 13.92 -10.85 -5.34
N ILE A 160 14.04 -9.53 -5.48
CA ILE A 160 14.41 -8.86 -6.72
C ILE A 160 15.80 -9.34 -7.21
N GLU A 161 16.79 -9.35 -6.30
CA GLU A 161 18.15 -9.80 -6.62
C GLU A 161 18.19 -11.27 -7.03
N ARG A 162 17.48 -12.14 -6.32
CA ARG A 162 17.50 -13.58 -6.53
C ARG A 162 16.76 -14.02 -7.78
N GLU A 163 15.63 -13.39 -8.07
CA GLU A 163 14.75 -13.74 -9.19
C GLU A 163 14.94 -12.79 -10.39
N SER A 164 15.94 -11.90 -10.35
CA SER A 164 16.23 -10.91 -11.40
C SER A 164 15.01 -10.09 -11.83
N LEU A 165 14.17 -9.71 -10.86
CA LEU A 165 12.97 -8.93 -11.12
C LEU A 165 13.31 -7.46 -11.41
N PRO A 166 12.44 -6.73 -12.12
CA PRO A 166 12.55 -5.28 -12.24
C PRO A 166 12.59 -4.63 -10.86
N HIS A 167 13.39 -3.58 -10.72
CA HIS A 167 13.52 -2.88 -9.44
C HIS A 167 12.21 -2.20 -9.06
N PHE A 168 11.68 -2.53 -7.90
CA PHE A 168 10.55 -1.87 -7.28
C PHE A 168 10.66 -1.88 -5.75
N SER A 169 9.87 -1.06 -5.10
CA SER A 169 9.67 -1.09 -3.65
C SER A 169 8.21 -1.42 -3.32
N PRO A 170 7.88 -1.91 -2.13
CA PRO A 170 6.47 -2.09 -1.74
C PRO A 170 5.62 -0.83 -1.92
N ARG A 171 6.24 0.36 -1.80
CA ARG A 171 5.58 1.64 -2.05
C ARG A 171 5.23 1.86 -3.53
N THR A 172 6.04 1.35 -4.45
CA THR A 172 5.81 1.45 -5.90
C THR A 172 4.48 0.81 -6.30
N LEU A 173 4.07 -0.30 -5.62
CA LEU A 173 2.81 -0.99 -5.90
C LEU A 173 1.59 -0.07 -5.81
N ARG A 174 1.59 0.85 -4.84
CA ARG A 174 0.50 1.83 -4.71
C ARG A 174 0.41 2.79 -5.91
N GLY A 175 1.56 3.24 -6.42
CA GLY A 175 1.64 4.04 -7.64
C GLY A 175 1.20 3.25 -8.88
N THR A 176 1.59 1.98 -8.94
CA THR A 176 1.20 1.02 -9.98
C THR A 176 -0.32 0.88 -10.06
N VAL A 177 -0.99 0.58 -8.94
CA VAL A 177 -2.45 0.50 -8.87
C VAL A 177 -3.11 1.78 -9.37
N LYS A 178 -2.67 2.95 -8.89
CA LYS A 178 -3.21 4.24 -9.31
C LYS A 178 -3.10 4.47 -10.81
N THR A 179 -1.94 4.10 -11.39
CA THR A 179 -1.65 4.26 -12.82
C THR A 179 -2.51 3.33 -13.67
N HIS A 180 -2.59 2.05 -13.30
CA HIS A 180 -3.40 1.09 -14.06
C HIS A 180 -4.90 1.36 -13.92
N MET A 181 -5.39 1.74 -12.75
CA MET A 181 -6.77 2.22 -12.59
C MET A 181 -7.08 3.41 -13.52
N ALA A 182 -6.11 4.32 -13.75
CA ALA A 182 -6.30 5.40 -14.71
C ALA A 182 -6.44 4.89 -16.14
N ARG A 183 -5.64 3.90 -16.53
CA ARG A 183 -5.68 3.27 -17.86
C ARG A 183 -7.01 2.59 -18.14
N ILE A 184 -7.63 1.97 -17.14
CA ILE A 184 -8.97 1.37 -17.22
C ILE A 184 -10.09 2.37 -16.90
N LYS A 185 -9.78 3.67 -16.95
CA LYS A 185 -10.74 4.78 -16.85
C LYS A 185 -11.52 4.85 -15.52
N VAL A 186 -10.91 4.41 -14.41
CA VAL A 186 -11.42 4.76 -13.09
C VAL A 186 -11.17 6.26 -12.85
N LEU A 187 -12.20 7.00 -12.47
CA LEU A 187 -12.13 8.46 -12.29
C LEU A 187 -11.04 8.85 -11.29
N LYS A 188 -10.38 10.00 -11.53
CA LYS A 188 -9.29 10.49 -10.69
C LYS A 188 -9.73 10.69 -9.24
N GLU A 189 -10.94 11.18 -9.06
CA GLU A 189 -11.54 11.39 -7.74
C GLU A 189 -11.67 10.06 -6.98
N VAL A 190 -12.29 9.05 -7.60
CA VAL A 190 -12.46 7.70 -7.02
C VAL A 190 -11.09 7.10 -6.64
N ARG A 191 -10.10 7.19 -7.53
CA ARG A 191 -8.72 6.73 -7.24
C ARG A 191 -8.08 7.46 -6.05
N ASN A 192 -8.34 8.76 -5.90
CA ASN A 192 -7.86 9.55 -4.77
C ASN A 192 -8.55 9.13 -3.46
N ARG A 193 -9.86 8.88 -3.50
CA ARG A 193 -10.63 8.42 -2.34
C ARG A 193 -10.24 7.00 -1.94
N ILE A 194 -10.06 6.07 -2.90
CA ILE A 194 -9.52 4.72 -2.63
C ILE A 194 -8.19 4.82 -1.89
N GLN A 195 -7.30 5.70 -2.31
CA GLN A 195 -5.97 5.85 -1.72
C GLN A 195 -5.90 6.85 -0.57
N ASN A 196 -7.01 7.35 -0.05
CA ASN A 196 -7.04 8.34 1.01
C ASN A 196 -6.03 9.49 0.78
N HIS A 197 -6.03 10.03 -0.45
CA HIS A 197 -5.30 11.25 -0.74
C HIS A 197 -6.09 12.45 -0.19
N ALA A 198 -5.37 13.44 0.35
CA ALA A 198 -6.01 14.67 0.79
C ALA A 198 -6.77 15.30 -0.38
N LEU A 199 -8.05 15.56 -0.18
CA LEU A 199 -8.84 16.40 -1.06
C LEU A 199 -8.27 17.81 -0.89
N THR A 200 -7.85 18.44 -2.00
CA THR A 200 -7.22 19.77 -1.99
C THR A 200 -8.24 20.88 -2.16
N ASP A 201 -9.46 20.52 -2.54
CA ASP A 201 -10.55 21.47 -2.72
C ASP A 201 -11.31 21.66 -1.40
N VAL A 202 -11.53 22.91 -1.01
CA VAL A 202 -12.24 23.29 0.23
C VAL A 202 -13.71 22.85 0.15
N ALA A 203 -14.29 22.85 -1.05
CA ALA A 203 -15.66 22.39 -1.29
C ALA A 203 -15.84 20.90 -0.99
N ASP A 204 -14.87 20.05 -1.39
CA ASP A 204 -14.89 18.60 -1.15
C ASP A 204 -14.77 18.24 0.34
N VAL A 205 -14.21 19.13 1.17
CA VAL A 205 -13.95 18.86 2.58
C VAL A 205 -15.15 19.18 3.46
N HIS A 206 -15.98 20.15 3.08
CA HIS A 206 -17.02 20.70 3.96
C HIS A 206 -18.45 20.39 3.53
N TYR A 207 -18.72 20.05 2.26
CA TYR A 207 -20.06 19.91 1.74
C TYR A 207 -20.43 18.53 1.21
N ASP A 208 -19.45 17.62 1.03
CA ASP A 208 -19.71 16.29 0.50
C ASP A 208 -19.80 15.25 1.62
N ALA A 209 -21.03 14.91 2.01
CA ALA A 209 -21.35 13.89 3.01
C ALA A 209 -21.39 12.46 2.41
N HIS A 210 -21.22 12.33 1.06
CA HIS A 210 -21.22 11.04 0.39
C HIS A 210 -19.97 10.24 0.74
N ASP A 211 -20.13 8.96 1.10
CA ASP A 211 -19.03 8.11 1.55
C ASP A 211 -18.21 7.49 0.42
N TYR A 212 -18.71 7.54 -0.81
CA TYR A 212 -18.11 6.98 -2.03
C TYR A 212 -17.82 5.48 -1.94
N PHE A 213 -18.53 4.75 -1.10
CA PHE A 213 -18.28 3.32 -0.93
C PHE A 213 -18.49 2.56 -2.24
N ASP A 214 -19.62 2.77 -2.90
CA ASP A 214 -19.98 2.07 -4.13
C ASP A 214 -19.03 2.38 -5.28
N GLU A 215 -18.62 3.66 -5.42
CA GLU A 215 -17.66 4.07 -6.43
C GLU A 215 -16.28 3.49 -6.18
N LYS A 216 -15.83 3.45 -4.92
CA LYS A 216 -14.58 2.80 -4.54
C LYS A 216 -14.63 1.32 -4.80
N GLN A 217 -15.72 0.64 -4.43
CA GLN A 217 -15.94 -0.79 -4.68
C GLN A 217 -15.93 -1.07 -6.17
N SER A 218 -16.71 -0.35 -6.96
CA SER A 218 -16.73 -0.48 -8.43
C SER A 218 -15.35 -0.27 -9.04
N GLY A 219 -14.59 0.74 -8.58
CA GLY A 219 -13.24 1.02 -9.04
C GLY A 219 -12.26 -0.12 -8.72
N LEU A 220 -12.31 -0.66 -7.49
CA LEU A 220 -11.48 -1.77 -7.05
C LEU A 220 -11.84 -3.07 -7.77
N MET A 221 -13.13 -3.36 -7.98
CA MET A 221 -13.60 -4.52 -8.74
C MET A 221 -13.15 -4.47 -10.21
N LYS A 222 -13.17 -3.29 -10.85
CA LYS A 222 -12.62 -3.10 -12.21
C LYS A 222 -11.12 -3.38 -12.23
N TRP A 223 -10.39 -2.95 -11.21
CA TRP A 223 -8.97 -3.18 -11.10
C TRP A 223 -8.67 -4.67 -10.85
N GLU A 224 -9.37 -5.32 -9.96
CA GLU A 224 -9.21 -6.74 -9.70
C GLU A 224 -9.38 -7.57 -10.97
N ARG A 225 -10.45 -7.31 -11.77
CA ARG A 225 -10.66 -8.00 -13.06
C ARG A 225 -9.51 -7.75 -14.03
N GLU A 226 -9.00 -6.51 -14.12
CA GLU A 226 -7.84 -6.23 -14.97
C GLU A 226 -6.58 -6.94 -14.44
N LEU A 227 -6.37 -6.99 -13.14
CA LEU A 227 -5.27 -7.72 -12.53
C LEU A 227 -5.37 -9.23 -12.83
N GLN A 228 -6.55 -9.83 -12.66
CA GLN A 228 -6.81 -11.24 -13.01
C GLN A 228 -6.49 -11.50 -14.49
N ARG A 229 -6.86 -10.58 -15.38
CA ARG A 229 -6.52 -10.67 -16.79
C ARG A 229 -5.00 -10.61 -17.01
N ILE A 230 -4.31 -9.66 -16.37
CA ILE A 230 -2.86 -9.52 -16.47
C ILE A 230 -2.15 -10.80 -16.01
N VAL A 231 -2.56 -11.39 -14.89
CA VAL A 231 -1.88 -12.56 -14.31
C VAL A 231 -2.34 -13.87 -14.94
N GLY A 232 -3.55 -13.93 -15.50
CA GLY A 232 -4.11 -15.11 -16.17
C GLY A 232 -3.79 -15.20 -17.67
N GLU A 233 -3.35 -14.12 -18.31
CA GLU A 233 -2.82 -14.16 -19.67
C GLU A 233 -1.50 -14.94 -19.66
N GLN A 234 -1.57 -16.24 -19.91
CA GLN A 234 -0.39 -16.99 -20.34
C GLN A 234 0.13 -16.30 -21.62
N THR A 235 1.43 -16.08 -21.69
CA THR A 235 2.08 -15.78 -22.96
C THR A 235 1.79 -16.96 -23.88
N GLU A 236 0.77 -16.84 -24.72
CA GLU A 236 0.60 -17.73 -25.86
C GLU A 236 1.71 -17.41 -26.86
N ASP A 237 2.91 -17.92 -26.57
CA ASP A 237 3.97 -18.11 -27.58
C ASP A 237 3.61 -19.30 -28.49
N ASN A 238 2.37 -19.38 -28.94
CA ASN A 238 1.94 -20.34 -29.94
C ASN A 238 0.77 -19.81 -30.76
N VAL A 239 1.01 -18.73 -31.50
CA VAL A 239 0.19 -18.47 -32.69
C VAL A 239 0.72 -19.37 -33.80
N VAL A 240 0.22 -20.59 -33.90
CA VAL A 240 0.34 -21.41 -35.11
C VAL A 240 -0.49 -20.74 -36.18
N MET A 241 0.14 -20.02 -37.09
CA MET A 241 -0.51 -19.53 -38.29
C MET A 241 -0.92 -20.75 -39.13
N LEU A 242 -2.19 -21.14 -39.05
CA LEU A 242 -2.76 -22.03 -40.02
C LEU A 242 -2.77 -21.32 -41.39
N ARG A 243 -1.81 -21.69 -42.25
CA ARG A 243 -1.87 -21.33 -43.65
C ARG A 243 -3.03 -22.13 -44.28
N ALA A 244 -3.98 -21.39 -44.84
CA ALA A 244 -5.01 -21.91 -45.74
C ALA A 244 -4.38 -22.33 -47.08
#